data_4ffefb807fc5ee51d1b45591f636395f
#
_entry.id   4ffefb807fc5ee51d1b45591f636395f
#
_cell.length_a   1.000
_cell.length_b   1.000
_cell.length_c   1.000
_cell.angle_alpha   90.00
_cell.angle_beta   90.00
_cell.angle_gamma   90.00
#
_symmetry.space_group_name_H-M   'P 1'
#
loop_
_entity.id
_entity.type
_entity.pdbx_description
1 polymer ?
#
loop_
_entity_poly.entity_id
_entity_poly.type
_entity_poly.pdbx_seq_one_letter_code
_entity_poly.pdbx_strand_id
1 'polypeptide(L)'
;MVRYFSLMMLGSALGCGGVKPAARSAHDGAAGTNEIEVPRTVVTPSGASSIPELLRDAGALASAERWGEAAAAYERAYLLEPEGPAGDEAIWGAADAHDHANELEPALSRYELLSQREPDTARGREALVRATRLLVFLDRFAPAGVYAERLLKKIDELSDFDRIAVLSARALALIEHGEDQQASYFIEKGRDIIDSRQLDAAGRVPRDLAQLYYALGESRRVKAERVVFDPLPPNFGAVLEERCQLLLDAQSAYSDSMRAYDAHWSAKAGFRTAELYEHLHQDLLAVKPPPSADTERKRQLFEGAVRTRYAILLTKAKGMAEHTLAMADRTGEHSEWVDRTREALKTIDQGIADEAAALAKLPYTKQDFEAYFTQMSSAVPPAPGTAAAKGPAKPGQNPPSPAKPPREGDRDSRGILLGK
;
A
#
# COMPACT_ATOMS: atom_id res chain seq x y z
N MET A 1 6.89 23.58 31.03
CA MET A 1 6.24 22.26 31.10
C MET A 1 6.82 21.43 29.98
N VAL A 2 7.81 20.64 30.31
CA VAL A 2 8.44 19.69 29.38
C VAL A 2 7.43 18.56 29.18
N ARG A 3 6.77 18.51 28.03
CA ARG A 3 6.01 17.32 27.65
C ARG A 3 7.05 16.26 27.30
N TYR A 4 7.16 15.27 28.12
CA TYR A 4 7.87 14.04 27.84
C TYR A 4 7.40 13.52 26.49
N PHE A 5 8.31 13.45 25.53
CA PHE A 5 8.14 12.65 24.33
C PHE A 5 8.18 11.17 24.75
N SER A 6 7.14 10.73 25.44
CA SER A 6 6.76 9.35 25.34
C SER A 6 6.22 9.21 23.94
N LEU A 7 7.01 8.59 23.07
CA LEU A 7 6.50 7.92 21.89
C LEU A 7 5.56 6.85 22.43
N MET A 8 4.35 7.29 22.82
CA MET A 8 3.26 6.40 23.16
C MET A 8 2.95 5.66 21.86
N MET A 9 3.60 4.55 21.70
CA MET A 9 3.24 3.50 20.80
C MET A 9 1.83 3.10 21.18
N LEU A 10 0.83 3.74 20.55
CA LEU A 10 -0.49 3.14 20.43
C LEU A 10 -0.25 1.81 19.71
N GLY A 11 -0.07 0.78 20.51
CA GLY A 11 -0.24 -0.58 20.09
C GLY A 11 -1.68 -0.71 19.64
N SER A 12 -1.96 -0.46 18.38
CA SER A 12 -3.15 -1.00 17.73
C SER A 12 -2.93 -2.51 17.78
N ALA A 13 -3.39 -3.12 18.88
CA ALA A 13 -3.59 -4.54 18.95
C ALA A 13 -4.63 -4.86 17.88
N LEU A 14 -4.18 -5.23 16.70
CA LEU A 14 -4.96 -6.02 15.77
C LEU A 14 -5.23 -7.35 16.50
N GLY A 15 -6.36 -7.40 17.21
CA GLY A 15 -6.90 -8.60 17.83
C GLY A 15 -7.27 -9.57 16.73
N CYS A 16 -6.30 -10.34 16.26
CA CYS A 16 -6.59 -11.59 15.54
C CYS A 16 -7.12 -12.57 16.56
N GLY A 17 -8.44 -12.75 16.57
CA GLY A 17 -9.10 -13.83 17.29
C GLY A 17 -8.51 -15.18 16.86
N GLY A 18 -7.73 -15.79 17.74
CA GLY A 18 -7.16 -17.11 17.55
C GLY A 18 -8.28 -18.15 17.48
N VAL A 19 -8.57 -18.63 16.29
CA VAL A 19 -9.30 -19.88 16.08
C VAL A 19 -8.31 -21.00 16.36
N LYS A 20 -8.52 -21.73 17.45
CA LYS A 20 -7.76 -22.95 17.78
C LYS A 20 -7.95 -23.97 16.64
N PRO A 21 -6.87 -24.56 16.10
CA PRO A 21 -7.01 -25.67 15.17
C PRO A 21 -7.56 -26.87 15.91
N ALA A 22 -8.66 -27.42 15.44
CA ALA A 22 -9.17 -28.71 15.87
C ALA A 22 -8.19 -29.80 15.43
N ALA A 23 -7.74 -30.59 16.39
CA ALA A 23 -6.92 -31.77 16.15
C ALA A 23 -7.66 -32.76 15.24
N ARG A 24 -7.12 -33.01 14.05
CA ARG A 24 -7.52 -34.14 13.20
C ARG A 24 -6.80 -35.39 13.68
N SER A 25 -7.58 -36.33 14.17
CA SER A 25 -7.15 -37.69 14.46
C SER A 25 -6.67 -38.39 13.19
N ALA A 26 -5.48 -38.97 13.28
CA ALA A 26 -4.98 -39.90 12.28
C ALA A 26 -5.90 -41.11 12.19
N HIS A 27 -6.36 -41.41 11.00
CA HIS A 27 -6.93 -42.71 10.66
C HIS A 27 -6.02 -43.31 9.58
N ASP A 28 -5.25 -44.33 9.99
CA ASP A 28 -4.60 -45.28 9.10
C ASP A 28 -5.68 -46.05 8.36
N GLY A 29 -5.59 -46.09 7.03
CA GLY A 29 -6.49 -46.84 6.19
C GLY A 29 -5.86 -47.09 4.80
N ALA A 30 -5.36 -48.25 4.65
CA ALA A 30 -4.81 -48.97 3.52
C ALA A 30 -5.07 -48.48 2.09
N ALA A 31 -4.01 -48.64 1.30
CA ALA A 31 -3.91 -48.56 -0.14
C ALA A 31 -5.08 -49.16 -0.92
N GLY A 32 -5.62 -48.37 -1.82
CA GLY A 32 -6.45 -48.80 -2.93
C GLY A 32 -6.20 -47.83 -4.08
N THR A 33 -5.26 -48.18 -4.96
CA THR A 33 -5.05 -47.52 -6.24
C THR A 33 -6.23 -47.83 -7.14
N ASN A 34 -7.20 -46.92 -7.19
CA ASN A 34 -8.13 -46.83 -8.32
C ASN A 34 -7.72 -45.60 -9.13
N GLU A 35 -6.86 -45.80 -10.11
CA GLU A 35 -6.72 -44.89 -11.23
C GLU A 35 -8.07 -44.82 -11.95
N ILE A 36 -8.80 -43.74 -11.71
CA ILE A 36 -9.88 -43.32 -12.60
C ILE A 36 -9.19 -42.77 -13.83
N GLU A 37 -9.02 -43.58 -14.85
CA GLU A 37 -8.72 -43.12 -16.19
C GLU A 37 -9.86 -42.22 -16.64
N VAL A 38 -9.68 -40.90 -16.47
CA VAL A 38 -10.47 -39.89 -17.17
C VAL A 38 -10.07 -40.01 -18.65
N PRO A 39 -10.98 -40.40 -19.56
CA PRO A 39 -10.63 -40.48 -20.97
C PRO A 39 -10.22 -39.04 -21.41
N ARG A 40 -8.94 -38.84 -21.66
CA ARG A 40 -8.46 -37.72 -22.44
C ARG A 40 -8.97 -37.92 -23.86
N THR A 41 -10.16 -37.43 -24.13
CA THR A 41 -10.58 -37.15 -25.50
C THR A 41 -9.67 -36.04 -26.02
N VAL A 42 -8.57 -36.46 -26.65
CA VAL A 42 -7.81 -35.61 -27.55
C VAL A 42 -8.77 -35.29 -28.69
N VAL A 43 -9.46 -34.17 -28.59
CA VAL A 43 -10.20 -33.57 -29.69
C VAL A 43 -9.14 -33.10 -30.69
N THR A 44 -8.77 -33.98 -31.62
CA THR A 44 -8.06 -33.60 -32.83
C THR A 44 -8.97 -32.62 -33.56
N PRO A 45 -8.50 -31.41 -33.93
CA PRO A 45 -9.30 -30.47 -34.70
C PRO A 45 -9.39 -30.96 -36.15
N SER A 46 -10.37 -31.79 -36.42
CA SER A 46 -10.75 -32.19 -37.77
C SER A 46 -11.95 -31.36 -38.20
N GLY A 47 -11.70 -30.36 -39.03
CA GLY A 47 -12.70 -29.47 -39.60
C GLY A 47 -12.43 -28.03 -39.24
N ALA A 48 -12.37 -27.15 -40.25
CA ALA A 48 -12.27 -25.71 -40.03
C ALA A 48 -13.57 -25.27 -39.30
N SER A 49 -13.49 -25.10 -37.96
CA SER A 49 -14.60 -24.58 -37.18
C SER A 49 -14.88 -23.15 -37.67
N SER A 50 -16.13 -22.82 -37.90
CA SER A 50 -16.50 -21.45 -38.27
C SER A 50 -16.21 -20.50 -37.09
N ILE A 51 -15.97 -19.22 -37.38
CA ILE A 51 -15.68 -18.23 -36.34
C ILE A 51 -16.78 -18.17 -35.30
N PRO A 52 -18.07 -18.17 -35.64
CA PRO A 52 -19.15 -18.23 -34.65
C PRO A 52 -19.11 -19.48 -33.74
N GLU A 53 -18.68 -20.64 -34.27
CA GLU A 53 -18.49 -21.83 -33.44
C GLU A 53 -17.31 -21.69 -32.49
N LEU A 54 -16.18 -21.14 -32.94
CA LEU A 54 -15.02 -20.85 -32.08
C LEU A 54 -15.35 -19.87 -30.98
N LEU A 55 -16.04 -18.78 -31.28
CA LEU A 55 -16.47 -17.80 -30.27
C LEU A 55 -17.44 -18.41 -29.24
N ARG A 56 -18.39 -19.22 -29.69
CA ARG A 56 -19.31 -19.94 -28.81
C ARG A 56 -18.57 -20.92 -27.90
N ASP A 57 -17.64 -21.72 -28.47
CA ASP A 57 -16.86 -22.71 -27.72
C ASP A 57 -15.92 -22.03 -26.72
N ALA A 58 -15.29 -20.91 -27.11
CA ALA A 58 -14.50 -20.08 -26.22
C ALA A 58 -15.32 -19.52 -25.06
N GLY A 59 -16.53 -19.03 -25.32
CA GLY A 59 -17.47 -18.56 -24.29
C GLY A 59 -17.92 -19.68 -23.35
N ALA A 60 -18.10 -20.91 -23.86
CA ALA A 60 -18.42 -22.08 -23.04
C ALA A 60 -17.25 -22.46 -22.13
N LEU A 61 -16.00 -22.39 -22.63
CA LEU A 61 -14.79 -22.60 -21.84
C LEU A 61 -14.62 -21.55 -20.74
N ALA A 62 -14.83 -20.28 -21.05
CA ALA A 62 -14.82 -19.18 -20.09
C ALA A 62 -15.89 -19.37 -19.00
N SER A 63 -17.12 -19.75 -19.38
CA SER A 63 -18.19 -20.06 -18.43
C SER A 63 -17.88 -21.25 -17.52
N ALA A 64 -17.01 -22.17 -17.97
CA ALA A 64 -16.50 -23.30 -17.19
C ALA A 64 -15.20 -22.95 -16.41
N GLU A 65 -14.83 -21.68 -16.35
CA GLU A 65 -13.61 -21.16 -15.71
C GLU A 65 -12.29 -21.78 -16.24
N ARG A 66 -12.34 -22.34 -17.46
CA ARG A 66 -11.16 -22.90 -18.15
C ARG A 66 -10.45 -21.78 -18.93
N TRP A 67 -9.96 -20.80 -18.20
CA TRP A 67 -9.53 -19.52 -18.73
C TRP A 67 -8.42 -19.60 -19.78
N GLY A 68 -7.35 -20.39 -19.54
CA GLY A 68 -6.26 -20.55 -20.51
C GLY A 68 -6.73 -21.21 -21.83
N GLU A 69 -7.69 -22.15 -21.76
CA GLU A 69 -8.25 -22.78 -22.96
C GLU A 69 -9.21 -21.84 -23.69
N ALA A 70 -9.96 -21.05 -22.93
CA ALA A 70 -10.82 -20.00 -23.46
C ALA A 70 -10.00 -18.93 -24.21
N ALA A 71 -8.91 -18.44 -23.60
CA ALA A 71 -7.99 -17.50 -24.22
C ALA A 71 -7.45 -18.06 -25.55
N ALA A 72 -6.95 -19.29 -25.56
CA ALA A 72 -6.44 -19.94 -26.79
C ALA A 72 -7.51 -20.12 -27.88
N ALA A 73 -8.77 -20.31 -27.50
CA ALA A 73 -9.88 -20.42 -28.46
C ALA A 73 -10.26 -19.05 -29.04
N TYR A 74 -10.32 -17.98 -28.21
CA TYR A 74 -10.53 -16.62 -28.68
C TYR A 74 -9.39 -16.14 -29.58
N GLU A 75 -8.13 -16.43 -29.23
CA GLU A 75 -6.98 -16.09 -30.07
C GLU A 75 -7.07 -16.76 -31.46
N ARG A 76 -7.49 -18.02 -31.53
CA ARG A 76 -7.71 -18.71 -32.81
C ARG A 76 -8.83 -18.03 -33.62
N ALA A 77 -9.94 -17.65 -32.99
CA ALA A 77 -11.01 -16.93 -33.67
C ALA A 77 -10.49 -15.58 -34.23
N TYR A 78 -9.71 -14.83 -33.45
CA TYR A 78 -9.10 -13.60 -33.88
C TYR A 78 -8.15 -13.77 -35.09
N LEU A 79 -7.32 -14.82 -35.09
CA LEU A 79 -6.38 -15.07 -36.18
C LEU A 79 -7.10 -15.40 -37.51
N LEU A 80 -8.31 -15.95 -37.47
CA LEU A 80 -9.10 -16.26 -38.66
C LEU A 80 -9.76 -15.03 -39.27
N GLU A 81 -10.21 -14.10 -38.44
CA GLU A 81 -10.84 -12.85 -38.85
C GLU A 81 -10.37 -11.70 -37.95
N PRO A 82 -9.15 -11.16 -38.23
CA PRO A 82 -8.62 -10.10 -37.39
C PRO A 82 -9.41 -8.81 -37.46
N GLU A 83 -10.11 -8.53 -38.53
CA GLU A 83 -10.84 -7.30 -38.77
C GLU A 83 -12.35 -7.52 -38.63
N GLY A 84 -13.04 -6.50 -38.11
CA GLY A 84 -14.51 -6.51 -38.00
C GLY A 84 -15.04 -7.00 -36.65
N PRO A 85 -16.38 -7.05 -36.50
CA PRO A 85 -17.03 -7.25 -35.20
C PRO A 85 -16.67 -8.58 -34.53
N ALA A 86 -16.47 -9.64 -35.30
CA ALA A 86 -16.08 -10.96 -34.75
C ALA A 86 -14.63 -10.95 -34.22
N GLY A 87 -13.73 -10.26 -34.93
CA GLY A 87 -12.37 -10.04 -34.46
C GLY A 87 -12.32 -9.21 -33.18
N ASP A 88 -13.13 -8.16 -33.10
CA ASP A 88 -13.18 -7.31 -31.90
C ASP A 88 -13.81 -8.04 -30.70
N GLU A 89 -14.80 -8.93 -30.93
CA GLU A 89 -15.34 -9.82 -29.91
C GLU A 89 -14.29 -10.83 -29.44
N ALA A 90 -13.53 -11.41 -30.37
CA ALA A 90 -12.45 -12.32 -30.05
C ALA A 90 -11.32 -11.67 -29.25
N ILE A 91 -10.92 -10.42 -29.59
CA ILE A 91 -9.94 -9.67 -28.84
C ILE A 91 -10.39 -9.40 -27.41
N TRP A 92 -11.65 -8.98 -27.24
CA TRP A 92 -12.24 -8.75 -25.90
C TRP A 92 -12.24 -10.03 -25.08
N GLY A 93 -12.75 -11.13 -25.64
CA GLY A 93 -12.83 -12.43 -24.97
C GLY A 93 -11.44 -12.99 -24.64
N ALA A 94 -10.46 -12.81 -25.53
CA ALA A 94 -9.07 -13.20 -25.26
C ALA A 94 -8.46 -12.38 -24.12
N ALA A 95 -8.66 -11.05 -24.12
CA ALA A 95 -8.17 -10.16 -23.07
C ALA A 95 -8.73 -10.55 -21.70
N ASP A 96 -10.04 -10.74 -21.60
CA ASP A 96 -10.73 -11.10 -20.36
C ASP A 96 -10.31 -12.51 -19.88
N ALA A 97 -10.17 -13.48 -20.80
CA ALA A 97 -9.73 -14.82 -20.45
C ALA A 97 -8.27 -14.86 -19.99
N HIS A 98 -7.36 -14.13 -20.64
CA HIS A 98 -5.96 -13.97 -20.19
C HIS A 98 -5.88 -13.31 -18.81
N ASP A 99 -6.69 -12.26 -18.55
CA ASP A 99 -6.74 -11.57 -17.26
C ASP A 99 -7.15 -12.55 -16.14
N HIS A 100 -8.21 -13.32 -16.36
CA HIS A 100 -8.66 -14.35 -15.41
C HIS A 100 -7.66 -15.52 -15.25
N ALA A 101 -6.90 -15.84 -16.30
CA ALA A 101 -5.82 -16.83 -16.25
C ALA A 101 -4.56 -16.30 -15.54
N ASN A 102 -4.55 -15.02 -15.11
CA ASN A 102 -3.38 -14.30 -14.57
C ASN A 102 -2.21 -14.22 -15.59
N GLU A 103 -2.54 -14.21 -16.87
CA GLU A 103 -1.59 -13.99 -17.97
C GLU A 103 -1.61 -12.49 -18.35
N LEU A 104 -1.04 -11.67 -17.48
CA LEU A 104 -1.25 -10.21 -17.47
C LEU A 104 -0.71 -9.49 -18.72
N GLU A 105 0.44 -9.91 -19.26
CA GLU A 105 1.00 -9.31 -20.47
C GLU A 105 0.17 -9.58 -21.75
N PRO A 106 -0.26 -10.80 -22.02
CA PRO A 106 -1.23 -11.08 -23.07
C PRO A 106 -2.53 -10.29 -22.90
N ALA A 107 -3.11 -10.26 -21.68
CA ALA A 107 -4.32 -9.50 -21.39
C ALA A 107 -4.14 -8.00 -21.72
N LEU A 108 -3.06 -7.40 -21.21
CA LEU A 108 -2.72 -6.00 -21.46
C LEU A 108 -2.63 -5.70 -22.96
N SER A 109 -1.89 -6.53 -23.71
CA SER A 109 -1.72 -6.36 -25.17
C SER A 109 -3.07 -6.38 -25.90
N ARG A 110 -4.00 -7.24 -25.48
CA ARG A 110 -5.33 -7.34 -26.12
C ARG A 110 -6.25 -6.19 -25.74
N TYR A 111 -6.24 -5.74 -24.48
CA TYR A 111 -6.99 -4.55 -24.08
C TYR A 111 -6.47 -3.29 -24.78
N GLU A 112 -5.15 -3.13 -24.92
CA GLU A 112 -4.55 -2.02 -25.66
C GLU A 112 -4.98 -2.02 -27.13
N LEU A 113 -4.91 -3.18 -27.78
CA LEU A 113 -5.31 -3.32 -29.18
C LEU A 113 -6.79 -2.93 -29.36
N LEU A 114 -7.68 -3.41 -28.50
CA LEU A 114 -9.10 -3.08 -28.59
C LEU A 114 -9.36 -1.59 -28.33
N SER A 115 -8.70 -1.00 -27.35
CA SER A 115 -8.80 0.43 -27.06
C SER A 115 -8.33 1.34 -28.19
N GLN A 116 -7.39 0.84 -29.01
CA GLN A 116 -6.91 1.54 -30.22
C GLN A 116 -7.88 1.41 -31.38
N ARG A 117 -8.55 0.27 -31.50
CA ARG A 117 -9.54 0.03 -32.57
C ARG A 117 -10.85 0.75 -32.34
N GLU A 118 -11.27 0.80 -31.09
CA GLU A 118 -12.57 1.33 -30.67
C GLU A 118 -12.45 2.54 -29.71
N PRO A 119 -11.68 3.59 -30.03
CA PRO A 119 -11.30 4.63 -29.05
C PRO A 119 -12.47 5.43 -28.49
N ASP A 120 -13.58 5.48 -29.22
CA ASP A 120 -14.77 6.29 -28.88
C ASP A 120 -15.95 5.46 -28.39
N THR A 121 -15.85 4.13 -28.41
CA THR A 121 -16.92 3.24 -27.93
C THR A 121 -16.85 3.03 -26.42
N ALA A 122 -17.95 2.59 -25.83
CA ALA A 122 -17.96 2.19 -24.41
C ALA A 122 -17.02 1.02 -24.14
N ARG A 123 -16.98 0.04 -25.07
CA ARG A 123 -16.11 -1.15 -24.95
C ARG A 123 -14.64 -0.79 -25.05
N GLY A 124 -14.26 0.09 -25.99
CA GLY A 124 -12.87 0.56 -26.08
C GLY A 124 -12.42 1.38 -24.86
N ARG A 125 -13.35 2.16 -24.25
CA ARG A 125 -13.06 2.83 -22.98
C ARG A 125 -12.88 1.83 -21.82
N GLU A 126 -13.75 0.82 -21.74
CA GLU A 126 -13.60 -0.24 -20.74
C GLU A 126 -12.27 -0.98 -20.91
N ALA A 127 -11.91 -1.34 -22.13
CA ALA A 127 -10.60 -1.94 -22.44
C ALA A 127 -9.44 -1.04 -21.97
N LEU A 128 -9.52 0.27 -22.20
CA LEU A 128 -8.49 1.22 -21.75
C LEU A 128 -8.43 1.32 -20.21
N VAL A 129 -9.58 1.22 -19.50
CA VAL A 129 -9.62 1.16 -18.03
C VAL A 129 -8.95 -0.12 -17.55
N ARG A 130 -9.27 -1.28 -18.15
CA ARG A 130 -8.63 -2.57 -17.81
C ARG A 130 -7.12 -2.52 -18.04
N ALA A 131 -6.66 -2.02 -19.20
CA ALA A 131 -5.25 -1.82 -19.49
C ALA A 131 -4.58 -0.90 -18.44
N THR A 132 -5.24 0.20 -18.05
CA THR A 132 -4.74 1.11 -17.01
C THR A 132 -4.56 0.41 -15.68
N ARG A 133 -5.53 -0.40 -15.24
CA ARG A 133 -5.46 -1.20 -14.01
C ARG A 133 -4.31 -2.21 -14.04
N LEU A 134 -4.15 -2.92 -15.17
CA LEU A 134 -3.05 -3.89 -15.36
C LEU A 134 -1.68 -3.21 -15.33
N LEU A 135 -1.53 -2.06 -15.98
CA LEU A 135 -0.28 -1.29 -15.93
C LEU A 135 0.08 -0.86 -14.51
N VAL A 136 -0.90 -0.42 -13.72
CA VAL A 136 -0.67 -0.07 -12.31
C VAL A 136 -0.33 -1.31 -11.48
N PHE A 137 -0.99 -2.43 -11.74
CA PHE A 137 -0.69 -3.70 -11.08
C PHE A 137 0.75 -4.17 -11.36
N LEU A 138 1.22 -3.97 -12.60
CA LEU A 138 2.58 -4.26 -13.07
C LEU A 138 3.61 -3.17 -12.74
N ASP A 139 3.26 -2.18 -11.92
CA ASP A 139 4.14 -1.05 -11.54
C ASP A 139 4.62 -0.19 -12.72
N ARG A 140 3.89 -0.20 -13.83
CA ARG A 140 4.17 0.64 -15.01
C ARG A 140 3.38 1.94 -14.92
N PHE A 141 3.75 2.80 -13.96
CA PHE A 141 2.96 4.00 -13.64
C PHE A 141 2.99 5.05 -14.76
N ALA A 142 4.13 5.26 -15.42
CA ALA A 142 4.24 6.24 -16.50
C ALA A 142 3.24 5.96 -17.65
N PRO A 143 3.20 4.78 -18.30
CA PRO A 143 2.19 4.47 -19.30
C PRO A 143 0.76 4.44 -18.75
N ALA A 144 0.54 3.97 -17.52
CA ALA A 144 -0.77 4.04 -16.87
C ALA A 144 -1.27 5.48 -16.76
N GLY A 145 -0.39 6.42 -16.42
CA GLY A 145 -0.69 7.85 -16.34
C GLY A 145 -1.11 8.45 -17.70
N VAL A 146 -0.52 8.00 -18.80
CA VAL A 146 -0.92 8.43 -20.16
C VAL A 146 -2.33 7.96 -20.49
N TYR A 147 -2.66 6.70 -20.16
CA TYR A 147 -4.00 6.16 -20.38
C TYR A 147 -5.03 6.81 -19.46
N ALA A 148 -4.68 7.01 -18.20
CA ALA A 148 -5.51 7.76 -17.27
C ALA A 148 -5.83 9.17 -17.78
N GLU A 149 -4.85 9.89 -18.34
CA GLU A 149 -5.08 11.23 -18.89
C GLU A 149 -6.06 11.23 -20.08
N ARG A 150 -6.03 10.19 -20.92
CA ARG A 150 -7.05 10.01 -21.98
C ARG A 150 -8.43 9.77 -21.40
N LEU A 151 -8.54 8.92 -20.37
CA LEU A 151 -9.81 8.58 -19.71
C LEU A 151 -10.38 9.75 -18.89
N LEU A 152 -9.55 10.62 -18.34
CA LEU A 152 -9.97 11.82 -17.61
C LEU A 152 -10.78 12.79 -18.48
N LYS A 153 -10.59 12.79 -19.79
CA LYS A 153 -11.40 13.62 -20.74
C LYS A 153 -12.86 13.19 -20.82
N LYS A 154 -13.17 11.95 -20.44
CA LYS A 154 -14.50 11.34 -20.45
C LYS A 154 -14.82 10.70 -19.10
N ILE A 155 -14.30 11.25 -18.00
CA ILE A 155 -14.41 10.64 -16.67
C ILE A 155 -15.85 10.45 -16.20
N ASP A 156 -16.75 11.32 -16.63
CA ASP A 156 -18.17 11.25 -16.25
C ASP A 156 -18.91 10.05 -16.89
N GLU A 157 -18.34 9.45 -17.92
CA GLU A 157 -18.87 8.25 -18.57
C GLU A 157 -18.43 6.96 -17.88
N LEU A 158 -17.54 7.05 -16.85
CA LEU A 158 -17.01 5.90 -16.13
C LEU A 158 -17.82 5.61 -14.86
N SER A 159 -17.79 4.34 -14.42
CA SER A 159 -18.32 3.96 -13.12
C SER A 159 -17.50 4.60 -11.98
N ASP A 160 -18.06 4.70 -10.77
CA ASP A 160 -17.34 5.30 -9.63
C ASP A 160 -16.03 4.58 -9.32
N PHE A 161 -15.99 3.24 -9.40
CA PHE A 161 -14.76 2.47 -9.21
C PHE A 161 -13.73 2.68 -10.33
N ASP A 162 -14.17 2.82 -11.58
CA ASP A 162 -13.26 3.11 -12.68
C ASP A 162 -12.72 4.53 -12.61
N ARG A 163 -13.53 5.49 -12.19
CA ARG A 163 -13.06 6.86 -11.88
C ARG A 163 -11.95 6.84 -10.85
N ILE A 164 -12.15 6.10 -9.74
CA ILE A 164 -11.16 5.98 -8.67
C ILE A 164 -9.87 5.32 -9.19
N ALA A 165 -9.99 4.25 -10.00
CA ALA A 165 -8.83 3.59 -10.60
C ALA A 165 -8.04 4.53 -11.53
N VAL A 166 -8.73 5.30 -12.36
CA VAL A 166 -8.12 6.27 -13.28
C VAL A 166 -7.43 7.42 -12.52
N LEU A 167 -8.11 7.97 -11.51
CA LEU A 167 -7.55 9.04 -10.66
C LEU A 167 -6.31 8.56 -9.91
N SER A 168 -6.34 7.36 -9.35
CA SER A 168 -5.19 6.79 -8.64
C SER A 168 -4.03 6.43 -9.59
N ALA A 169 -4.30 5.93 -10.81
CA ALA A 169 -3.28 5.69 -11.82
C ALA A 169 -2.56 6.99 -12.23
N ARG A 170 -3.33 8.07 -12.44
CA ARG A 170 -2.75 9.39 -12.72
C ARG A 170 -1.92 9.89 -11.54
N ALA A 171 -2.40 9.72 -10.32
CA ALA A 171 -1.66 10.13 -9.12
C ALA A 171 -0.34 9.38 -8.98
N LEU A 172 -0.33 8.05 -9.17
CA LEU A 172 0.90 7.24 -9.09
C LEU A 172 1.94 7.67 -10.13
N ALA A 173 1.53 7.92 -11.37
CA ALA A 173 2.41 8.44 -12.41
C ALA A 173 3.01 9.81 -12.04
N LEU A 174 2.21 10.70 -11.46
CA LEU A 174 2.68 12.02 -11.01
C LEU A 174 3.65 11.92 -9.83
N ILE A 175 3.41 10.98 -8.89
CA ILE A 175 4.33 10.71 -7.77
C ILE A 175 5.69 10.24 -8.31
N GLU A 176 5.70 9.34 -9.29
CA GLU A 176 6.93 8.84 -9.92
C GLU A 176 7.73 9.98 -10.57
N HIS A 177 7.04 10.99 -11.14
CA HIS A 177 7.67 12.17 -11.73
C HIS A 177 7.96 13.30 -10.72
N GLY A 178 7.63 13.14 -9.44
CA GLY A 178 7.87 14.12 -8.39
C GLY A 178 6.87 15.28 -8.36
N GLU A 179 5.73 15.14 -9.02
CA GLU A 179 4.68 16.17 -9.17
C GLU A 179 3.61 16.04 -8.04
N ASP A 180 4.04 16.10 -6.79
CA ASP A 180 3.22 15.73 -5.63
C ASP A 180 1.96 16.56 -5.42
N GLN A 181 1.98 17.86 -5.77
CA GLN A 181 0.78 18.69 -5.61
C GLN A 181 -0.33 18.25 -6.55
N GLN A 182 0.04 17.93 -7.80
CA GLN A 182 -0.91 17.41 -8.76
C GLN A 182 -1.36 16.00 -8.36
N ALA A 183 -0.45 15.15 -7.90
CA ALA A 183 -0.80 13.83 -7.38
C ALA A 183 -1.81 13.90 -6.23
N SER A 184 -1.58 14.80 -5.26
CA SER A 184 -2.49 15.02 -4.14
C SER A 184 -3.89 15.42 -4.61
N TYR A 185 -4.00 16.29 -5.61
CA TYR A 185 -5.29 16.68 -6.19
C TYR A 185 -6.08 15.47 -6.71
N PHE A 186 -5.45 14.57 -7.47
CA PHE A 186 -6.12 13.40 -8.01
C PHE A 186 -6.48 12.38 -6.91
N ILE A 187 -5.65 12.21 -5.89
CA ILE A 187 -5.96 11.38 -4.72
C ILE A 187 -7.18 11.92 -3.97
N GLU A 188 -7.23 13.24 -3.71
CA GLU A 188 -8.35 13.87 -3.03
C GLU A 188 -9.65 13.71 -3.83
N LYS A 189 -9.60 13.88 -5.15
CA LYS A 189 -10.75 13.62 -6.02
C LYS A 189 -11.26 12.18 -5.93
N GLY A 190 -10.37 11.20 -5.88
CA GLY A 190 -10.74 9.80 -5.66
C GLY A 190 -11.38 9.58 -4.29
N ARG A 191 -10.86 10.21 -3.24
CA ARG A 191 -11.43 10.16 -1.89
C ARG A 191 -12.79 10.84 -1.80
N ASP A 192 -12.98 11.98 -2.47
CA ASP A 192 -14.28 12.65 -2.54
C ASP A 192 -15.38 11.73 -3.10
N ILE A 193 -15.02 10.87 -4.08
CA ILE A 193 -15.97 9.86 -4.61
C ILE A 193 -16.28 8.81 -3.54
N ILE A 194 -15.27 8.30 -2.84
CA ILE A 194 -15.45 7.31 -1.76
C ILE A 194 -16.38 7.87 -0.68
N ASP A 195 -16.07 9.06 -0.19
CA ASP A 195 -16.80 9.71 0.91
C ASP A 195 -18.23 10.05 0.49
N SER A 196 -18.43 10.63 -0.70
CA SER A 196 -19.76 11.02 -1.18
C SER A 196 -20.67 9.83 -1.50
N ARG A 197 -20.11 8.70 -1.91
CA ARG A 197 -20.82 7.45 -2.23
C ARG A 197 -20.82 6.45 -1.07
N GLN A 198 -20.09 6.75 0.04
CA GLN A 198 -19.94 5.88 1.21
C GLN A 198 -19.45 4.47 0.82
N LEU A 199 -18.48 4.39 -0.11
CA LEU A 199 -18.04 3.12 -0.67
C LEU A 199 -17.31 2.24 0.33
N ASP A 200 -16.82 2.78 1.43
CA ASP A 200 -16.13 2.09 2.52
C ASP A 200 -16.96 1.97 3.81
N ALA A 201 -18.20 2.44 3.80
CA ALA A 201 -19.06 2.54 5.00
C ALA A 201 -19.44 1.18 5.62
N ALA A 202 -19.34 0.08 4.88
CA ALA A 202 -19.71 -1.25 5.35
C ALA A 202 -18.66 -1.93 6.25
N GLY A 203 -17.63 -1.20 6.69
CA GLY A 203 -16.54 -1.74 7.51
C GLY A 203 -15.54 -2.64 6.77
N ARG A 204 -15.82 -2.99 5.52
CA ARG A 204 -14.92 -3.66 4.59
C ARG A 204 -14.61 -2.73 3.43
N VAL A 205 -13.33 -2.46 3.22
CA VAL A 205 -12.88 -1.68 2.06
C VAL A 205 -13.04 -2.52 0.80
N PRO A 206 -13.79 -2.08 -0.21
CA PRO A 206 -13.85 -2.77 -1.50
C PRO A 206 -12.47 -2.93 -2.13
N ARG A 207 -12.23 -4.07 -2.77
CA ARG A 207 -10.95 -4.39 -3.44
C ARG A 207 -10.49 -3.29 -4.39
N ASP A 208 -11.42 -2.70 -5.11
CA ASP A 208 -11.16 -1.64 -6.09
C ASP A 208 -10.57 -0.36 -5.49
N LEU A 209 -10.69 -0.15 -4.17
CA LEU A 209 -10.15 1.02 -3.50
C LEU A 209 -8.69 0.85 -3.05
N ALA A 210 -8.17 -0.37 -3.06
CA ALA A 210 -6.80 -0.67 -2.61
C ALA A 210 -5.75 0.18 -3.33
N GLN A 211 -5.92 0.34 -4.65
CA GLN A 211 -5.02 1.14 -5.48
C GLN A 211 -4.97 2.61 -5.06
N LEU A 212 -6.11 3.23 -4.73
CA LEU A 212 -6.15 4.63 -4.31
C LEU A 212 -5.49 4.82 -2.95
N TYR A 213 -5.77 3.93 -1.98
CA TYR A 213 -5.14 3.99 -0.67
C TYR A 213 -3.63 3.73 -0.76
N TYR A 214 -3.19 2.86 -1.66
CA TYR A 214 -1.78 2.69 -1.95
C TYR A 214 -1.16 3.99 -2.52
N ALA A 215 -1.81 4.63 -3.49
CA ALA A 215 -1.35 5.91 -4.03
C ALA A 215 -1.27 7.01 -2.96
N LEU A 216 -2.22 7.04 -2.01
CA LEU A 216 -2.18 7.93 -0.86
C LEU A 216 -0.97 7.63 0.04
N GLY A 217 -0.67 6.34 0.26
CA GLY A 217 0.51 5.90 1.00
C GLY A 217 1.81 6.36 0.34
N GLU A 218 1.95 6.14 -0.98
CA GLU A 218 3.11 6.59 -1.76
C GLU A 218 3.29 8.12 -1.70
N SER A 219 2.21 8.89 -1.86
CA SER A 219 2.27 10.36 -1.75
C SER A 219 2.78 10.82 -0.38
N ARG A 220 2.34 10.17 0.69
CA ARG A 220 2.76 10.49 2.07
C ARG A 220 4.18 10.00 2.35
N ARG A 221 4.58 8.84 1.82
CA ARG A 221 5.95 8.31 1.89
C ARG A 221 6.94 9.30 1.28
N VAL A 222 6.70 9.73 0.05
CA VAL A 222 7.58 10.69 -0.63
C VAL A 222 7.69 12.01 0.15
N LYS A 223 6.59 12.50 0.71
CA LYS A 223 6.62 13.70 1.58
C LYS A 223 7.46 13.47 2.84
N ALA A 224 7.32 12.29 3.45
CA ALA A 224 8.10 11.91 4.60
C ALA A 224 9.61 11.86 4.27
N GLU A 225 10.00 11.19 3.19
CA GLU A 225 11.40 11.00 2.79
C GLU A 225 12.11 12.32 2.39
N ARG A 226 11.37 13.36 2.04
CA ARG A 226 11.93 14.70 1.79
C ARG A 226 12.35 15.44 3.05
N VAL A 227 11.89 15.02 4.20
CA VAL A 227 12.33 15.57 5.49
C VAL A 227 13.68 14.94 5.83
N VAL A 228 14.76 15.64 5.55
CA VAL A 228 16.14 15.17 5.72
C VAL A 228 16.78 15.68 7.00
N PHE A 229 17.77 14.96 7.51
CA PHE A 229 18.49 15.28 8.75
C PHE A 229 19.95 15.69 8.54
N ASP A 230 20.43 15.75 7.31
CA ASP A 230 21.77 16.26 6.97
C ASP A 230 21.66 17.46 6.00
N PRO A 231 22.11 18.65 6.39
CA PRO A 231 22.77 18.97 7.66
C PRO A 231 21.81 18.91 8.85
N LEU A 232 22.34 18.62 10.06
CA LEU A 232 21.52 18.51 11.28
C LEU A 232 20.74 19.83 11.52
N PRO A 233 19.39 19.80 11.46
CA PRO A 233 18.61 21.01 11.64
C PRO A 233 18.70 21.55 13.09
N PRO A 234 18.72 22.87 13.29
CA PRO A 234 18.76 23.46 14.63
C PRO A 234 17.60 23.03 15.54
N ASN A 235 16.45 22.73 14.95
CA ASN A 235 15.23 22.26 15.61
C ASN A 235 14.98 20.78 15.35
N PHE A 236 16.02 19.96 15.36
CA PHE A 236 15.99 18.52 15.01
C PHE A 236 14.80 17.78 15.63
N GLY A 237 14.47 18.03 16.90
CA GLY A 237 13.33 17.37 17.55
C GLY A 237 11.99 17.63 16.85
N ALA A 238 11.73 18.85 16.40
CA ALA A 238 10.51 19.19 15.67
C ALA A 238 10.50 18.59 14.25
N VAL A 239 11.65 18.62 13.57
CA VAL A 239 11.80 18.02 12.23
C VAL A 239 11.63 16.48 12.28
N LEU A 240 12.18 15.86 13.32
CA LEU A 240 11.97 14.42 13.54
C LEU A 240 10.50 14.09 13.85
N GLU A 241 9.83 14.93 14.64
CA GLU A 241 8.40 14.78 14.92
C GLU A 241 7.57 14.86 13.64
N GLU A 242 7.86 15.82 12.77
CA GLU A 242 7.22 15.97 11.47
C GLU A 242 7.45 14.72 10.60
N ARG A 243 8.70 14.25 10.51
CA ARG A 243 9.06 13.03 9.76
C ARG A 243 8.31 11.80 10.28
N CYS A 244 8.23 11.64 11.61
CA CYS A 244 7.50 10.54 12.25
C CYS A 244 5.99 10.63 11.99
N GLN A 245 5.40 11.83 12.02
CA GLN A 245 3.97 12.01 11.73
C GLN A 245 3.66 11.65 10.30
N LEU A 246 4.44 12.11 9.33
CA LEU A 246 4.28 11.77 7.92
C LEU A 246 4.44 10.26 7.66
N LEU A 247 5.38 9.60 8.37
CA LEU A 247 5.53 8.14 8.32
C LEU A 247 4.27 7.43 8.82
N LEU A 248 3.72 7.85 9.97
CA LEU A 248 2.49 7.27 10.52
C LEU A 248 1.29 7.50 9.58
N ASP A 249 1.21 8.64 8.95
CA ASP A 249 0.17 8.95 7.96
C ASP A 249 0.31 8.06 6.72
N ALA A 250 1.54 7.79 6.25
CA ALA A 250 1.79 6.86 5.16
C ALA A 250 1.42 5.42 5.56
N GLN A 251 1.85 4.97 6.74
CA GLN A 251 1.48 3.65 7.27
C GLN A 251 -0.03 3.47 7.38
N SER A 252 -0.76 4.50 7.83
CA SER A 252 -2.23 4.46 7.91
C SER A 252 -2.84 4.21 6.53
N ALA A 253 -2.39 4.92 5.50
CA ALA A 253 -2.89 4.74 4.13
C ALA A 253 -2.58 3.34 3.56
N TYR A 254 -1.36 2.83 3.78
CA TYR A 254 -1.03 1.45 3.41
C TYR A 254 -1.87 0.42 4.15
N SER A 255 -2.17 0.67 5.44
CA SER A 255 -3.07 -0.20 6.22
C SER A 255 -4.49 -0.22 5.63
N ASP A 256 -4.99 0.92 5.13
CA ASP A 256 -6.28 0.98 4.44
C ASP A 256 -6.25 0.21 3.12
N SER A 257 -5.13 0.27 2.36
CA SER A 257 -4.93 -0.57 1.17
C SER A 257 -4.98 -2.08 1.52
N MET A 258 -4.32 -2.50 2.60
CA MET A 258 -4.35 -3.90 3.08
C MET A 258 -5.76 -4.35 3.52
N ARG A 259 -6.58 -3.43 4.06
CA ARG A 259 -7.97 -3.72 4.47
C ARG A 259 -8.91 -4.03 3.31
N ALA A 260 -8.50 -3.80 2.08
CA ALA A 260 -9.24 -4.22 0.89
C ALA A 260 -9.16 -5.75 0.64
N TYR A 261 -8.38 -6.49 1.42
CA TYR A 261 -8.22 -7.95 1.36
C TYR A 261 -7.80 -8.48 -0.02
N ASP A 262 -7.08 -7.66 -0.76
CA ASP A 262 -6.40 -8.09 -1.98
C ASP A 262 -4.97 -8.52 -1.62
N ALA A 263 -4.57 -9.73 -2.03
CA ALA A 263 -3.29 -10.29 -1.63
C ALA A 263 -2.11 -9.52 -2.21
N HIS A 264 -2.18 -9.13 -3.49
CA HIS A 264 -1.14 -8.36 -4.17
C HIS A 264 -0.95 -6.98 -3.54
N TRP A 265 -2.06 -6.20 -3.39
CA TRP A 265 -1.99 -4.90 -2.76
C TRP A 265 -1.55 -4.97 -1.30
N SER A 266 -1.94 -6.03 -0.58
CA SER A 266 -1.50 -6.25 0.79
C SER A 266 0.00 -6.54 0.88
N ALA A 267 0.55 -7.36 -0.02
CA ALA A 267 1.99 -7.64 -0.08
C ALA A 267 2.78 -6.37 -0.38
N LYS A 268 2.33 -5.60 -1.37
CA LYS A 268 2.95 -4.34 -1.79
C LYS A 268 2.93 -3.28 -0.69
N ALA A 269 1.78 -3.04 -0.06
CA ALA A 269 1.62 -2.07 1.02
C ALA A 269 2.39 -2.50 2.30
N GLY A 270 2.42 -3.79 2.59
CA GLY A 270 3.19 -4.34 3.71
C GLY A 270 4.69 -4.17 3.54
N PHE A 271 5.23 -4.47 2.35
CA PHE A 271 6.62 -4.20 1.99
C PHE A 271 6.96 -2.72 2.19
N ARG A 272 6.17 -1.82 1.60
CA ARG A 272 6.38 -0.37 1.75
C ARG A 272 6.35 0.10 3.19
N THR A 273 5.50 -0.50 4.02
CA THR A 273 5.45 -0.16 5.45
C THR A 273 6.73 -0.60 6.18
N ALA A 274 7.28 -1.77 5.86
CA ALA A 274 8.57 -2.20 6.43
C ALA A 274 9.71 -1.27 5.99
N GLU A 275 9.77 -0.93 4.71
CA GLU A 275 10.75 -0.02 4.12
C GLU A 275 10.72 1.38 4.77
N LEU A 276 9.52 1.92 5.08
CA LEU A 276 9.41 3.21 5.79
C LEU A 276 10.16 3.25 7.11
N TYR A 277 10.07 2.19 7.92
CA TYR A 277 10.75 2.11 9.20
C TYR A 277 12.25 1.89 9.04
N GLU A 278 12.65 1.07 8.07
CA GLU A 278 14.06 0.82 7.75
C GLU A 278 14.75 2.11 7.28
N HIS A 279 14.16 2.84 6.33
CA HIS A 279 14.71 4.10 5.83
C HIS A 279 14.82 5.16 6.94
N LEU A 280 13.80 5.31 7.78
CA LEU A 280 13.89 6.25 8.91
C LEU A 280 15.02 5.86 9.87
N HIS A 281 15.24 4.57 10.12
CA HIS A 281 16.35 4.10 10.94
C HIS A 281 17.71 4.46 10.29
N GLN A 282 17.87 4.20 8.99
CA GLN A 282 19.08 4.52 8.24
C GLN A 282 19.37 6.02 8.26
N ASP A 283 18.35 6.85 8.00
CA ASP A 283 18.46 8.30 8.01
C ASP A 283 18.92 8.83 9.39
N LEU A 284 18.40 8.25 10.47
CA LEU A 284 18.77 8.65 11.84
C LEU A 284 20.18 8.21 12.22
N LEU A 285 20.63 7.06 11.75
CA LEU A 285 22.03 6.63 11.97
C LEU A 285 23.04 7.45 11.16
N ALA A 286 22.63 8.00 10.02
CA ALA A 286 23.45 8.89 9.21
C ALA A 286 23.66 10.28 9.84
N VAL A 287 22.87 10.63 10.87
CA VAL A 287 22.99 11.92 11.57
C VAL A 287 24.35 12.07 12.22
N LYS A 288 25.08 13.13 11.85
CA LYS A 288 26.39 13.44 12.42
C LYS A 288 26.27 13.96 13.86
N PRO A 289 27.24 13.63 14.73
CA PRO A 289 27.27 14.19 16.07
C PRO A 289 27.24 15.74 16.05
N PRO A 290 26.44 16.37 16.93
CA PRO A 290 26.37 17.83 16.99
C PRO A 290 27.72 18.44 17.42
N PRO A 291 27.99 19.73 17.13
CA PRO A 291 29.23 20.40 17.55
C PRO A 291 29.51 20.33 19.05
N SER A 292 28.48 20.19 19.89
CA SER A 292 28.60 20.00 21.33
C SER A 292 29.21 18.64 21.72
N ALA A 293 29.22 17.65 20.81
CA ALA A 293 29.92 16.39 20.98
C ALA A 293 31.41 16.52 20.57
N ASP A 294 32.11 17.45 21.22
CA ASP A 294 33.46 17.90 20.92
C ASP A 294 34.57 16.91 21.31
N THR A 295 34.28 15.93 22.17
CA THR A 295 35.20 14.89 22.61
C THR A 295 34.82 13.52 22.04
N GLU A 296 35.84 12.62 21.95
CA GLU A 296 35.63 11.25 21.51
C GLU A 296 34.56 10.54 22.36
N ARG A 297 34.63 10.74 23.70
CA ARG A 297 33.64 10.20 24.62
C ARG A 297 32.23 10.65 24.29
N LYS A 298 32.02 11.95 24.00
CA LYS A 298 30.69 12.49 23.68
C LYS A 298 30.21 11.96 22.32
N ARG A 299 31.10 11.80 21.33
CA ARG A 299 30.75 11.22 20.03
C ARG A 299 30.28 9.77 20.16
N GLN A 300 31.01 8.96 20.93
CA GLN A 300 30.62 7.57 21.20
C GLN A 300 29.31 7.46 21.99
N LEU A 301 29.10 8.33 22.99
CA LEU A 301 27.81 8.40 23.71
C LEU A 301 26.68 8.82 22.81
N PHE A 302 26.89 9.77 21.89
CA PHE A 302 25.91 10.18 20.90
C PHE A 302 25.54 9.00 19.98
N GLU A 303 26.53 8.35 19.40
CA GLU A 303 26.34 7.18 18.54
C GLU A 303 25.55 6.08 19.25
N GLY A 304 25.97 5.68 20.45
CA GLY A 304 25.29 4.65 21.22
C GLY A 304 23.88 5.05 21.64
N ALA A 305 23.64 6.34 21.94
CA ALA A 305 22.33 6.85 22.28
C ALA A 305 21.35 6.81 21.10
N VAL A 306 21.80 7.22 19.90
CA VAL A 306 21.01 7.16 18.66
C VAL A 306 20.67 5.70 18.33
N ARG A 307 21.66 4.81 18.29
CA ARG A 307 21.47 3.37 18.03
C ARG A 307 20.48 2.73 19.02
N THR A 308 20.70 2.95 20.32
CA THR A 308 19.81 2.40 21.37
C THR A 308 18.39 2.91 21.25
N ARG A 309 18.23 4.21 20.99
CA ARG A 309 16.90 4.85 20.93
C ARG A 309 16.07 4.40 19.74
N TYR A 310 16.72 4.25 18.58
CA TYR A 310 16.02 4.01 17.32
C TYR A 310 16.06 2.56 16.83
N ALA A 311 16.70 1.64 17.55
CA ALA A 311 16.68 0.19 17.28
C ALA A 311 15.24 -0.36 17.15
N ILE A 312 14.26 0.27 17.81
CA ILE A 312 12.85 -0.10 17.74
C ILE A 312 12.28 0.01 16.32
N LEU A 313 12.85 0.87 15.47
CA LEU A 313 12.41 1.02 14.07
C LEU A 313 12.68 -0.25 13.27
N LEU A 314 13.88 -0.85 13.42
CA LEU A 314 14.19 -2.14 12.79
C LEU A 314 13.30 -3.27 13.31
N THR A 315 12.99 -3.28 14.60
CA THR A 315 12.06 -4.27 15.17
C THR A 315 10.66 -4.13 14.55
N LYS A 316 10.19 -2.90 14.30
CA LYS A 316 8.93 -2.66 13.61
C LYS A 316 8.98 -3.05 12.14
N ALA A 317 10.05 -2.69 11.43
CA ALA A 317 10.27 -3.09 10.05
C ALA A 317 10.22 -4.63 9.92
N LYS A 318 10.95 -5.34 10.81
CA LYS A 318 10.94 -6.80 10.88
C LYS A 318 9.52 -7.36 11.08
N GLY A 319 8.80 -6.86 12.08
CA GLY A 319 7.42 -7.32 12.34
C GLY A 319 6.49 -7.11 11.16
N MET A 320 6.60 -5.99 10.43
CA MET A 320 5.81 -5.75 9.22
C MET A 320 6.17 -6.71 8.09
N ALA A 321 7.46 -6.96 7.85
CA ALA A 321 7.92 -7.91 6.86
C ALA A 321 7.44 -9.33 7.17
N GLU A 322 7.60 -9.80 8.42
CA GLU A 322 7.14 -11.12 8.87
C GLU A 322 5.62 -11.28 8.71
N HIS A 323 4.82 -10.28 9.09
CA HIS A 323 3.37 -10.30 8.93
C HIS A 323 2.96 -10.34 7.45
N THR A 324 3.66 -9.61 6.59
CA THR A 324 3.42 -9.60 5.15
C THR A 324 3.71 -10.98 4.53
N LEU A 325 4.82 -11.61 4.88
CA LEU A 325 5.14 -12.96 4.42
C LEU A 325 4.15 -14.01 4.93
N ALA A 326 3.78 -13.94 6.21
CA ALA A 326 2.76 -14.83 6.77
C ALA A 326 1.38 -14.63 6.12
N MET A 327 1.04 -13.43 5.66
CA MET A 327 -0.16 -13.17 4.87
C MET A 327 -0.02 -13.80 3.47
N ALA A 328 1.12 -13.60 2.80
CA ALA A 328 1.39 -14.17 1.48
C ALA A 328 1.27 -15.70 1.50
N ASP A 329 1.85 -16.37 2.49
CA ASP A 329 1.76 -17.82 2.66
C ASP A 329 0.31 -18.31 2.82
N ARG A 330 -0.53 -17.55 3.57
CA ARG A 330 -1.95 -17.92 3.77
C ARG A 330 -2.81 -17.70 2.52
N THR A 331 -2.47 -16.73 1.68
CA THR A 331 -3.25 -16.34 0.51
C THR A 331 -2.75 -16.99 -0.77
N GLY A 332 -1.57 -17.61 -0.76
CA GLY A 332 -0.91 -18.13 -1.94
C GLY A 332 -0.35 -17.03 -2.85
N GLU A 333 -0.05 -15.85 -2.30
CA GLU A 333 0.53 -14.74 -3.06
C GLU A 333 2.02 -14.99 -3.32
N HIS A 334 2.44 -14.87 -4.58
CA HIS A 334 3.80 -15.16 -5.05
C HIS A 334 4.37 -14.03 -5.94
N SER A 335 3.86 -12.79 -5.78
CA SER A 335 4.35 -11.65 -6.55
C SER A 335 5.79 -11.28 -6.19
N GLU A 336 6.42 -10.48 -7.04
CA GLU A 336 7.74 -9.88 -6.82
C GLU A 336 7.81 -9.14 -5.46
N TRP A 337 6.70 -8.57 -4.99
CA TRP A 337 6.63 -7.89 -3.70
C TRP A 337 6.87 -8.82 -2.52
N VAL A 338 6.45 -10.07 -2.62
CA VAL A 338 6.76 -11.11 -1.62
C VAL A 338 8.24 -11.43 -1.62
N ASP A 339 8.87 -11.53 -2.79
CA ASP A 339 10.31 -11.79 -2.90
C ASP A 339 11.13 -10.59 -2.38
N ARG A 340 10.74 -9.37 -2.71
CA ARG A 340 11.33 -8.15 -2.14
C ARG A 340 11.19 -8.10 -0.62
N THR A 341 10.04 -8.53 -0.08
CA THR A 341 9.84 -8.59 1.38
C THR A 341 10.76 -9.61 2.05
N ARG A 342 10.99 -10.78 1.42
CA ARG A 342 11.95 -11.78 1.94
C ARG A 342 13.38 -11.23 1.96
N GLU A 343 13.76 -10.50 0.94
CA GLU A 343 15.09 -9.89 0.87
C GLU A 343 15.25 -8.77 1.87
N ALA A 344 14.25 -7.89 1.99
CA ALA A 344 14.22 -6.84 3.01
C ALA A 344 14.31 -7.41 4.42
N LEU A 345 13.61 -8.52 4.71
CA LEU A 345 13.68 -9.17 6.02
C LEU A 345 15.12 -9.63 6.36
N LYS A 346 15.86 -10.18 5.38
CA LYS A 346 17.27 -10.56 5.59
C LYS A 346 18.14 -9.34 5.88
N THR A 347 17.94 -8.26 5.13
CA THR A 347 18.66 -6.99 5.32
C THR A 347 18.36 -6.40 6.71
N ILE A 348 17.09 -6.41 7.13
CA ILE A 348 16.66 -5.93 8.44
C ILE A 348 17.27 -6.79 9.57
N ASP A 349 17.28 -8.12 9.44
CA ASP A 349 17.88 -9.03 10.42
C ASP A 349 19.39 -8.80 10.53
N GLN A 350 20.08 -8.61 9.41
CA GLN A 350 21.49 -8.24 9.40
C GLN A 350 21.69 -6.88 10.08
N GLY A 351 20.86 -5.89 9.77
CA GLY A 351 20.90 -4.57 10.40
C GLY A 351 20.74 -4.65 11.93
N ILE A 352 19.82 -5.47 12.43
CA ILE A 352 19.64 -5.70 13.87
C ILE A 352 20.92 -6.30 14.51
N ALA A 353 21.54 -7.26 13.83
CA ALA A 353 22.78 -7.87 14.30
C ALA A 353 23.95 -6.88 14.29
N ASP A 354 24.06 -6.07 13.24
CA ASP A 354 25.11 -5.05 13.10
C ASP A 354 24.97 -3.96 14.17
N GLU A 355 23.74 -3.52 14.48
CA GLU A 355 23.46 -2.57 15.56
C GLU A 355 23.89 -3.13 16.93
N ALA A 356 23.55 -4.38 17.21
CA ALA A 356 23.98 -5.03 18.44
C ALA A 356 25.51 -5.14 18.53
N ALA A 357 26.17 -5.50 17.43
CA ALA A 357 27.62 -5.59 17.37
C ALA A 357 28.31 -4.21 17.49
N ALA A 358 27.73 -3.16 16.92
CA ALA A 358 28.21 -1.79 17.04
C ALA A 358 28.13 -1.30 18.50
N LEU A 359 26.99 -1.52 19.16
CA LEU A 359 26.80 -1.16 20.56
C LEU A 359 27.74 -1.92 21.49
N ALA A 360 28.00 -3.20 21.22
CA ALA A 360 28.92 -4.02 22.02
C ALA A 360 30.40 -3.54 21.98
N LYS A 361 30.79 -2.77 20.95
CA LYS A 361 32.14 -2.19 20.84
C LYS A 361 32.31 -0.92 21.67
N LEU A 362 31.21 -0.29 22.10
CA LEU A 362 31.26 0.93 22.88
C LEU A 362 31.48 0.63 24.37
N PRO A 363 32.38 1.35 25.08
CA PRO A 363 32.69 1.07 26.48
C PRO A 363 31.66 1.68 27.46
N TYR A 364 30.37 1.69 27.09
CA TYR A 364 29.31 2.30 27.85
C TYR A 364 28.09 1.37 27.94
N THR A 365 27.31 1.55 28.99
CA THR A 365 26.08 0.79 29.22
C THR A 365 24.86 1.44 28.53
N LYS A 366 23.79 0.67 28.38
CA LYS A 366 22.51 1.19 27.90
C LYS A 366 22.02 2.38 28.75
N GLN A 367 22.24 2.34 30.07
CA GLN A 367 21.87 3.44 30.96
C GLN A 367 22.67 4.71 30.68
N ASP A 368 23.96 4.59 30.33
CA ASP A 368 24.77 5.74 29.95
C ASP A 368 24.25 6.40 28.67
N PHE A 369 23.82 5.59 27.70
CA PHE A 369 23.23 6.08 26.44
C PHE A 369 21.88 6.77 26.68
N GLU A 370 21.02 6.21 27.50
CA GLU A 370 19.72 6.80 27.85
C GLU A 370 19.88 8.12 28.63
N ALA A 371 20.84 8.17 29.56
CA ALA A 371 21.18 9.37 30.32
C ALA A 371 21.71 10.48 29.40
N TYR A 372 22.61 10.14 28.48
CA TYR A 372 23.15 11.10 27.51
C TYR A 372 22.06 11.62 26.58
N PHE A 373 21.18 10.76 26.09
CA PHE A 373 20.05 11.19 25.25
C PHE A 373 19.13 12.15 25.98
N THR A 374 18.82 11.88 27.25
CA THR A 374 17.99 12.74 28.10
C THR A 374 18.65 14.10 28.30
N GLN A 375 19.97 14.13 28.53
CA GLN A 375 20.73 15.36 28.68
C GLN A 375 20.71 16.20 27.40
N MET A 376 20.90 15.61 26.24
CA MET A 376 20.81 16.32 24.95
C MET A 376 19.42 16.90 24.70
N SER A 377 18.38 16.11 24.97
CA SER A 377 16.99 16.53 24.76
C SER A 377 16.59 17.70 25.69
N SER A 378 17.19 17.79 26.88
CA SER A 378 16.94 18.89 27.84
C SER A 378 17.76 20.15 27.56
N ALA A 379 18.85 20.03 26.81
CA ALA A 379 19.75 21.14 26.46
C ALA A 379 19.27 21.97 25.26
N VAL A 380 18.27 21.51 24.53
CA VAL A 380 17.66 22.27 23.42
C VAL A 380 16.76 23.34 24.00
N PRO A 381 17.03 24.66 23.79
CA PRO A 381 16.14 25.73 24.25
C PRO A 381 14.76 25.56 23.60
N PRO A 382 13.65 25.86 24.29
CA PRO A 382 12.34 25.87 23.67
C PRO A 382 12.34 26.81 22.47
N ALA A 383 11.75 26.40 21.36
CA ALA A 383 11.67 27.23 20.16
C ALA A 383 11.17 28.62 20.47
N PRO A 384 11.79 29.71 19.93
CA PRO A 384 11.35 31.04 20.15
C PRO A 384 9.96 31.20 19.50
N GLY A 385 8.91 31.19 20.32
CA GLY A 385 7.52 31.35 19.86
C GLY A 385 6.46 30.74 20.77
N THR A 386 6.79 29.90 21.75
CA THR A 386 5.83 29.31 22.68
C THR A 386 5.88 29.91 24.09
N ALA A 387 6.38 31.14 24.24
CA ALA A 387 6.15 31.90 25.45
C ALA A 387 4.67 32.30 25.48
N ALA A 388 3.86 31.47 26.11
CA ALA A 388 2.48 31.79 26.43
C ALA A 388 2.49 33.14 27.16
N ALA A 389 1.92 34.14 26.52
CA ALA A 389 1.61 35.42 27.14
C ALA A 389 0.68 35.15 28.34
N LYS A 390 1.27 35.02 29.53
CA LYS A 390 0.55 35.22 30.77
C LYS A 390 0.39 36.73 30.96
N GLY A 391 -0.61 37.28 30.25
CA GLY A 391 -1.15 38.56 30.63
C GLY A 391 -1.82 38.45 31.99
N PRO A 392 -1.73 39.51 32.84
CA PRO A 392 -2.39 39.49 34.14
C PRO A 392 -3.91 39.41 33.94
N ALA A 393 -4.53 38.44 34.63
CA ALA A 393 -5.97 38.28 34.63
C ALA A 393 -6.65 39.57 35.10
N LYS A 394 -7.51 40.15 34.28
CA LYS A 394 -8.42 41.22 34.69
C LYS A 394 -9.46 40.63 35.63
N PRO A 395 -9.69 41.20 36.80
CA PRO A 395 -10.77 40.77 37.69
C PRO A 395 -12.11 41.24 37.11
N GLY A 396 -13.04 40.32 36.87
CA GLY A 396 -14.45 40.64 36.62
C GLY A 396 -15.07 40.12 35.33
N GLN A 397 -14.83 38.87 34.93
CA GLN A 397 -15.75 38.22 34.00
C GLN A 397 -16.24 36.90 34.60
N ASN A 398 -17.55 36.84 34.76
CA ASN A 398 -18.27 35.61 35.16
C ASN A 398 -17.95 34.45 34.17
N PRO A 399 -17.82 33.21 34.64
CA PRO A 399 -17.63 32.07 33.77
C PRO A 399 -18.84 31.95 32.84
N PRO A 400 -18.61 31.57 31.57
CA PRO A 400 -19.72 31.29 30.67
C PRO A 400 -20.53 30.10 31.18
N SER A 401 -21.88 30.23 31.09
CA SER A 401 -22.82 29.18 31.42
C SER A 401 -22.46 27.85 30.72
N PRO A 402 -22.65 26.72 31.38
CA PRO A 402 -22.36 25.42 30.78
C PRO A 402 -23.19 25.22 29.50
N ALA A 403 -22.52 24.84 28.44
CA ALA A 403 -23.15 24.54 27.17
C ALA A 403 -24.17 23.41 27.35
N LYS A 404 -25.34 23.58 26.74
CA LYS A 404 -26.39 22.57 26.69
C LYS A 404 -25.81 21.27 26.12
N PRO A 405 -26.14 20.10 26.69
CA PRO A 405 -25.70 18.83 26.15
C PRO A 405 -26.23 18.67 24.71
N PRO A 406 -25.40 18.07 23.80
CA PRO A 406 -25.85 17.81 22.41
C PRO A 406 -27.05 16.90 22.41
N ARG A 407 -28.02 17.19 21.53
CA ARG A 407 -29.23 16.35 21.35
C ARG A 407 -28.80 14.96 20.83
N GLU A 408 -29.44 13.95 21.39
CA GLU A 408 -29.33 12.56 20.93
C GLU A 408 -29.65 12.50 19.42
N GLY A 409 -28.65 12.26 18.59
CA GLY A 409 -28.82 12.19 17.13
C GLY A 409 -27.74 12.86 16.30
N ASP A 410 -26.88 13.70 16.88
CA ASP A 410 -25.75 14.29 16.13
C ASP A 410 -24.63 13.26 15.98
N ARG A 411 -24.66 12.57 14.85
CA ARG A 411 -23.56 11.74 14.38
C ARG A 411 -22.78 12.56 13.34
N ASP A 412 -21.45 12.56 13.46
CA ASP A 412 -20.64 13.08 12.38
C ASP A 412 -20.81 12.19 11.14
N SER A 413 -20.46 12.73 9.97
CA SER A 413 -20.57 12.04 8.68
C SER A 413 -19.77 10.73 8.60
N ARG A 414 -19.04 10.34 9.65
CA ARG A 414 -18.22 9.12 9.74
C ARG A 414 -18.76 8.10 10.73
N GLY A 415 -19.90 8.36 11.36
CA GLY A 415 -20.52 7.40 12.26
C GLY A 415 -19.78 7.21 13.60
N ILE A 416 -18.82 8.08 13.93
CA ILE A 416 -18.10 8.05 15.19
C ILE A 416 -18.90 8.84 16.22
N LEU A 417 -19.37 8.18 17.26
CA LEU A 417 -19.87 8.86 18.46
C LEU A 417 -18.69 9.61 19.08
N LEU A 418 -18.73 10.95 19.07
CA LEU A 418 -17.86 11.75 19.91
C LEU A 418 -18.20 11.43 21.37
N GLY A 419 -17.44 10.48 21.89
CA GLY A 419 -17.60 9.91 23.17
C GLY A 419 -17.26 10.85 24.31
N LYS A 420 -17.71 10.47 25.43
CA LYS A 420 -17.57 11.07 26.75
C LYS A 420 -16.13 11.40 27.15
#